data_fcb08aeb853bcee56235746335f29ee7
#
_entry.id   fcb08aeb853bcee56235746335f29ee7
#
_cell.length_a   1.000
_cell.length_b   1.000
_cell.length_c   1.000
_cell.angle_alpha   90.00
_cell.angle_beta   90.00
_cell.angle_gamma   90.00
#
_symmetry.space_group_name_H-M   'P 1'
#
loop_
_entity.id
_entity.type
_entity.pdbx_description
1 polymer ?
#
loop_
_entity_poly.entity_id
_entity_poly.type
_entity_poly.pdbx_seq_one_letter_code
_entity_poly.pdbx_strand_id
1 'polypeptide(L)'
;YRNDASTFAIDKAAEALAATHRTRGRIEFYGVGNSGVVALDAQHKFFRLGVNTISYSDGHMQVMSATLLGPGDCVVVISNSGRTRDLMDACDIARRNGATTIVITATGSPLAAAGQLHLAADHPEGYDRYSPMVSRLLHLMIIDVLATTVALRIGGGRLQPLLREMKNNLRSKRYA
;
A
#
# COMPACT_ATOMS: atom_id res chain seq x y z
N TYR A 1 5.85 14.79 19.70
CA TYR A 1 4.93 13.67 20.02
C TYR A 1 4.21 13.11 18.79
N ARG A 2 3.71 13.97 17.89
CA ARG A 2 2.98 13.52 16.70
C ARG A 2 3.89 12.93 15.62
N ASN A 3 5.08 13.49 15.45
CA ASN A 3 6.07 13.01 14.46
C ASN A 3 6.61 11.62 14.82
N ASP A 4 6.83 11.34 16.11
CA ASP A 4 7.37 10.07 16.56
C ASP A 4 6.39 8.90 16.31
N ALA A 5 5.09 9.09 16.57
CA ALA A 5 4.07 8.07 16.34
C ALA A 5 3.90 7.74 14.85
N SER A 6 3.90 8.76 13.98
CA SER A 6 3.81 8.56 12.52
C SER A 6 5.05 7.85 11.98
N THR A 7 6.24 8.25 12.43
CA THR A 7 7.50 7.59 12.05
C THR A 7 7.53 6.15 12.50
N PHE A 8 7.09 5.86 13.71
CA PHE A 8 7.00 4.49 14.23
C PHE A 8 6.02 3.63 13.43
N ALA A 9 4.86 4.17 13.07
CA ALA A 9 3.86 3.45 12.27
C ALA A 9 4.41 3.11 10.87
N ILE A 10 5.05 4.07 10.20
CA ILE A 10 5.71 3.85 8.90
C ILE A 10 6.81 2.78 9.03
N ASP A 11 7.61 2.84 10.07
CA ASP A 11 8.69 1.89 10.32
C ASP A 11 8.17 0.46 10.48
N LYS A 12 7.12 0.28 11.26
CA LYS A 12 6.44 -1.02 11.45
C LYS A 12 5.81 -1.55 10.16
N ALA A 13 5.14 -0.68 9.40
CA ALA A 13 4.54 -1.06 8.13
C ALA A 13 5.62 -1.46 7.11
N ALA A 14 6.71 -0.68 7.02
CA ALA A 14 7.83 -1.01 6.14
C ALA A 14 8.51 -2.32 6.52
N GLU A 15 8.65 -2.62 7.81
CA GLU A 15 9.20 -3.91 8.26
C GLU A 15 8.28 -5.07 7.87
N ALA A 16 6.98 -4.94 8.05
CA ALA A 16 6.01 -5.96 7.64
C ALA A 16 6.09 -6.25 6.13
N LEU A 17 6.14 -5.20 5.30
CA LEU A 17 6.26 -5.33 3.84
C LEU A 17 7.60 -5.94 3.42
N ALA A 18 8.71 -5.52 4.04
CA ALA A 18 10.02 -6.10 3.78
C ALA A 18 10.10 -7.58 4.21
N ALA A 19 9.46 -7.95 5.31
CA ALA A 19 9.36 -9.33 5.77
C ALA A 19 8.57 -10.18 4.77
N THR A 20 7.41 -9.71 4.30
CA THR A 20 6.63 -10.36 3.25
C THR A 20 7.46 -10.57 1.98
N HIS A 21 8.22 -9.56 1.55
CA HIS A 21 9.10 -9.69 0.38
C HIS A 21 10.21 -10.75 0.60
N ARG A 22 10.82 -10.81 1.79
CA ARG A 22 11.88 -11.80 2.11
C ARG A 22 11.37 -13.23 2.04
N THR A 23 10.12 -13.47 2.41
CA THR A 23 9.48 -14.80 2.35
C THR A 23 8.80 -15.08 1.01
N ARG A 24 8.91 -14.18 0.03
CA ARG A 24 8.26 -14.24 -1.28
C ARG A 24 6.73 -14.27 -1.21
N GLY A 25 6.16 -13.75 -0.13
CA GLY A 25 4.73 -13.52 0.00
C GLY A 25 4.23 -12.44 -0.96
N ARG A 26 2.92 -12.35 -1.10
CA ARG A 26 2.25 -11.33 -1.91
C ARG A 26 2.02 -10.07 -1.11
N ILE A 27 2.20 -8.93 -1.76
CA ILE A 27 1.78 -7.64 -1.25
C ILE A 27 0.69 -7.11 -2.18
N GLU A 28 -0.52 -6.98 -1.67
CA GLU A 28 -1.64 -6.48 -2.43
C GLU A 28 -2.04 -5.07 -1.99
N PHE A 29 -2.47 -4.24 -2.94
CA PHE A 29 -2.94 -2.87 -2.70
C PHE A 29 -4.40 -2.75 -3.09
N TYR A 30 -5.26 -2.36 -2.15
CA TYR A 30 -6.70 -2.19 -2.38
C TYR A 30 -7.11 -0.74 -2.21
N GLY A 31 -7.94 -0.26 -3.10
CA GLY A 31 -8.56 1.07 -3.04
C GLY A 31 -9.71 1.14 -4.04
N VAL A 32 -10.63 2.08 -3.85
CA VAL A 32 -11.76 2.32 -4.74
C VAL A 32 -11.75 3.77 -5.20
N GLY A 33 -12.15 4.05 -6.44
CA GLY A 33 -12.14 5.40 -6.99
C GLY A 33 -10.73 6.02 -6.99
N ASN A 34 -10.57 7.23 -6.45
CA ASN A 34 -9.25 7.88 -6.35
C ASN A 34 -8.24 7.09 -5.51
N SER A 35 -8.69 6.37 -4.49
CA SER A 35 -7.82 5.48 -3.72
C SER A 35 -7.37 4.27 -4.53
N GLY A 36 -8.16 3.82 -5.52
CA GLY A 36 -7.75 2.79 -6.48
C GLY A 36 -6.61 3.26 -7.39
N VAL A 37 -6.59 4.54 -7.76
CA VAL A 37 -5.47 5.14 -8.51
C VAL A 37 -4.19 5.13 -7.66
N VAL A 38 -4.30 5.46 -6.37
CA VAL A 38 -3.17 5.39 -5.43
C VAL A 38 -2.69 3.95 -5.24
N ALA A 39 -3.61 2.98 -5.15
CA ALA A 39 -3.27 1.56 -5.05
C ALA A 39 -2.49 1.06 -6.28
N LEU A 40 -2.87 1.52 -7.47
CA LEU A 40 -2.15 1.20 -8.73
C LEU A 40 -0.76 1.85 -8.74
N ASP A 41 -0.62 3.10 -8.31
CA ASP A 41 0.68 3.77 -8.18
C ASP A 41 1.59 3.03 -7.19
N ALA A 42 1.03 2.61 -6.05
CA ALA A 42 1.74 1.81 -5.05
C ALA A 42 2.25 0.49 -5.65
N GLN A 43 1.38 -0.26 -6.34
CA GLN A 43 1.79 -1.47 -7.04
C GLN A 43 2.97 -1.20 -7.98
N HIS A 44 2.90 -0.16 -8.81
CA HIS A 44 3.97 0.18 -9.76
C HIS A 44 5.29 0.47 -9.06
N LYS A 45 5.28 1.19 -7.92
CA LYS A 45 6.48 1.49 -7.14
C LYS A 45 7.10 0.23 -6.53
N PHE A 46 6.29 -0.60 -5.89
CA PHE A 46 6.75 -1.84 -5.26
C PHE A 46 7.18 -2.89 -6.28
N PHE A 47 6.53 -2.98 -7.44
CA PHE A 47 6.97 -3.84 -8.54
C PHE A 47 8.41 -3.54 -8.96
N ARG A 48 8.80 -2.27 -9.03
CA ARG A 48 10.17 -1.88 -9.36
C ARG A 48 11.21 -2.28 -8.31
N LEU A 49 10.78 -2.58 -7.10
CA LEU A 49 11.63 -3.12 -6.04
C LEU A 49 11.76 -4.65 -6.11
N GLY A 50 11.19 -5.29 -7.13
CA GLY A 50 11.18 -6.74 -7.28
C GLY A 50 10.19 -7.45 -6.36
N VAL A 51 9.22 -6.72 -5.84
CA VAL A 51 8.18 -7.25 -4.95
C VAL A 51 7.10 -7.95 -5.77
N ASN A 52 6.63 -9.11 -5.29
CA ASN A 52 5.45 -9.78 -5.84
C ASN A 52 4.20 -9.01 -5.40
N THR A 53 3.65 -8.19 -6.31
CA THR A 53 2.62 -7.23 -5.96
C THR A 53 1.56 -7.07 -7.03
N ILE A 54 0.33 -6.80 -6.59
CA ILE A 54 -0.82 -6.51 -7.44
C ILE A 54 -1.71 -5.46 -6.77
N SER A 55 -2.53 -4.76 -7.55
CA SER A 55 -3.56 -3.85 -7.03
C SER A 55 -4.94 -4.20 -7.57
N TYR A 56 -5.95 -3.99 -6.74
CA TYR A 56 -7.34 -4.14 -7.12
C TYR A 56 -8.16 -2.90 -6.73
N SER A 57 -8.96 -2.40 -7.68
CA SER A 57 -9.87 -1.27 -7.48
C SER A 57 -11.34 -1.65 -7.55
N ASP A 58 -11.63 -2.90 -7.80
CA ASP A 58 -12.97 -3.50 -7.84
C ASP A 58 -13.24 -4.30 -6.55
N GLY A 59 -14.38 -4.06 -5.90
CA GLY A 59 -14.72 -4.67 -4.61
C GLY A 59 -14.87 -6.19 -4.67
N HIS A 60 -15.40 -6.74 -5.77
CA HIS A 60 -15.50 -8.19 -5.95
C HIS A 60 -14.11 -8.84 -6.03
N MET A 61 -13.23 -8.24 -6.84
CA MET A 61 -11.85 -8.73 -6.98
C MET A 61 -11.09 -8.64 -5.66
N GLN A 62 -11.31 -7.57 -4.88
CA GLN A 62 -10.69 -7.39 -3.56
C GLN A 62 -11.10 -8.50 -2.59
N VAL A 63 -12.40 -8.80 -2.49
CA VAL A 63 -12.92 -9.87 -1.62
C VAL A 63 -12.42 -11.25 -2.08
N MET A 64 -12.44 -11.52 -3.37
CA MET A 64 -11.94 -12.78 -3.93
C MET A 64 -10.46 -12.95 -3.64
N SER A 65 -9.66 -11.93 -3.88
CA SER A 65 -8.21 -11.98 -3.66
C SER A 65 -7.88 -12.07 -2.15
N ALA A 66 -8.56 -11.30 -1.30
CA ALA A 66 -8.41 -11.37 0.15
C ALA A 66 -8.68 -12.79 0.71
N THR A 67 -9.58 -13.55 0.06
CA THR A 67 -9.87 -14.94 0.42
C THR A 67 -8.68 -15.88 0.14
N LEU A 68 -7.83 -15.51 -0.81
CA LEU A 68 -6.65 -16.30 -1.22
C LEU A 68 -5.38 -15.90 -0.48
N LEU A 69 -5.41 -14.82 0.30
CA LEU A 69 -4.28 -14.40 1.13
C LEU A 69 -4.17 -15.28 2.37
N GLY A 70 -2.95 -15.42 2.88
CA GLY A 70 -2.66 -16.21 4.06
C GLY A 70 -1.45 -15.72 4.85
N PRO A 71 -0.96 -16.51 5.83
CA PRO A 71 0.23 -16.18 6.60
C PRO A 71 1.43 -15.93 5.67
N GLY A 72 2.15 -14.84 5.90
CA GLY A 72 3.27 -14.41 5.07
C GLY A 72 2.90 -13.45 3.95
N ASP A 73 1.61 -13.27 3.64
CA ASP A 73 1.10 -12.25 2.72
C ASP A 73 0.77 -10.94 3.46
N CYS A 74 0.68 -9.86 2.73
CA CYS A 74 0.31 -8.55 3.25
C CYS A 74 -0.67 -7.83 2.31
N VAL A 75 -1.65 -7.14 2.86
CA VAL A 75 -2.52 -6.24 2.11
C VAL A 75 -2.45 -4.83 2.67
N VAL A 76 -2.34 -3.86 1.78
CA VAL A 76 -2.40 -2.42 2.08
C VAL A 76 -3.73 -1.88 1.56
N VAL A 77 -4.61 -1.49 2.45
CA VAL A 77 -5.95 -0.99 2.13
C VAL A 77 -5.97 0.53 2.25
N ILE A 78 -6.35 1.21 1.19
CA ILE A 78 -6.31 2.68 1.09
C ILE A 78 -7.72 3.22 0.97
N SER A 79 -8.12 4.07 1.91
CA SER A 79 -9.43 4.72 1.90
C SER A 79 -9.37 6.07 2.59
N ASN A 80 -9.83 7.12 1.91
CA ASN A 80 -9.85 8.44 2.53
C ASN A 80 -10.81 8.50 3.73
N SER A 81 -12.06 8.11 3.56
CA SER A 81 -13.05 8.12 4.63
C SER A 81 -12.92 6.95 5.63
N GLY A 82 -12.31 5.85 5.20
CA GLY A 82 -12.25 4.60 5.97
C GLY A 82 -13.62 3.97 6.24
N ARG A 83 -14.63 4.27 5.39
CA ARG A 83 -16.02 3.83 5.55
C ARG A 83 -16.54 3.01 4.37
N THR A 84 -15.70 2.74 3.38
CA THR A 84 -16.07 1.94 2.21
C THR A 84 -16.25 0.48 2.62
N ARG A 85 -17.45 -0.05 2.47
CA ARG A 85 -17.83 -1.38 2.96
C ARG A 85 -16.98 -2.48 2.33
N ASP A 86 -16.82 -2.47 1.01
CA ASP A 86 -16.05 -3.49 0.29
C ASP A 86 -14.61 -3.59 0.80
N LEU A 87 -13.97 -2.43 1.08
CA LEU A 87 -12.62 -2.39 1.62
C LEU A 87 -12.53 -2.92 3.05
N MET A 88 -13.56 -2.67 3.86
CA MET A 88 -13.65 -3.20 5.22
C MET A 88 -13.81 -4.72 5.20
N ASP A 89 -14.72 -5.22 4.36
CA ASP A 89 -14.98 -6.66 4.21
C ASP A 89 -13.71 -7.38 3.72
N ALA A 90 -13.02 -6.84 2.70
CA ALA A 90 -11.78 -7.40 2.21
C ALA A 90 -10.65 -7.38 3.26
N CYS A 91 -10.53 -6.29 4.03
CA CYS A 91 -9.57 -6.18 5.12
C CYS A 91 -9.80 -7.24 6.21
N ASP A 92 -11.05 -7.43 6.62
CA ASP A 92 -11.43 -8.42 7.62
C ASP A 92 -11.22 -9.85 7.14
N ILE A 93 -11.51 -10.15 5.88
CA ILE A 93 -11.26 -11.47 5.27
C ILE A 93 -9.75 -11.76 5.27
N ALA A 94 -8.93 -10.84 4.76
CA ALA A 94 -7.49 -11.01 4.71
C ALA A 94 -6.90 -11.25 6.12
N ARG A 95 -7.35 -10.45 7.11
CA ARG A 95 -6.91 -10.59 8.50
C ARG A 95 -7.29 -11.94 9.10
N ARG A 96 -8.53 -12.42 8.89
CA ARG A 96 -8.98 -13.74 9.38
C ARG A 96 -8.21 -14.88 8.75
N ASN A 97 -7.75 -14.72 7.52
CA ASN A 97 -6.92 -15.71 6.82
C ASN A 97 -5.44 -15.65 7.23
N GLY A 98 -5.06 -14.74 8.14
CA GLY A 98 -3.70 -14.65 8.68
C GLY A 98 -2.75 -13.74 7.90
N ALA A 99 -3.24 -13.04 6.88
CA ALA A 99 -2.43 -12.02 6.20
C ALA A 99 -2.24 -10.78 7.07
N THR A 100 -1.10 -10.12 6.94
CA THR A 100 -0.86 -8.84 7.60
C THR A 100 -1.67 -7.73 6.90
N THR A 101 -2.43 -6.96 7.68
CA THR A 101 -3.25 -5.87 7.15
C THR A 101 -2.71 -4.51 7.58
N ILE A 102 -2.38 -3.68 6.59
CA ILE A 102 -1.97 -2.29 6.76
C ILE A 102 -3.08 -1.41 6.18
N VAL A 103 -3.50 -0.39 6.90
CA VAL A 103 -4.53 0.54 6.41
C VAL A 103 -4.00 1.97 6.37
N ILE A 104 -4.27 2.67 5.27
CA ILE A 104 -3.97 4.10 5.08
C ILE A 104 -5.31 4.82 5.03
N THR A 105 -5.67 5.51 6.11
CA THR A 105 -7.00 6.11 6.24
C THR A 105 -7.05 7.15 7.36
N ALA A 106 -8.16 7.88 7.45
CA ALA A 106 -8.40 8.85 8.52
C ALA A 106 -8.44 8.18 9.90
N THR A 107 -7.85 8.85 10.89
CA THR A 107 -7.88 8.44 12.30
C THR A 107 -9.33 8.34 12.81
N GLY A 108 -9.60 7.32 13.63
CA GLY A 108 -10.93 7.09 14.20
C GLY A 108 -11.97 6.56 13.21
N SER A 109 -11.58 6.25 11.97
CA SER A 109 -12.45 5.60 11.01
C SER A 109 -12.63 4.10 11.32
N PRO A 110 -13.73 3.46 10.86
CA PRO A 110 -13.91 2.01 11.02
C PRO A 110 -12.75 1.20 10.44
N LEU A 111 -12.23 1.58 9.28
CA LEU A 111 -11.10 0.89 8.65
C LEU A 111 -9.80 1.03 9.47
N ALA A 112 -9.58 2.18 10.14
CA ALA A 112 -8.44 2.36 11.04
C ALA A 112 -8.43 1.34 12.19
N ALA A 113 -9.61 0.97 12.67
CA ALA A 113 -9.77 -0.05 13.72
C ALA A 113 -9.68 -1.50 13.18
N ALA A 114 -9.99 -1.72 11.90
CA ALA A 114 -9.98 -3.04 11.27
C ALA A 114 -8.57 -3.51 10.93
N GLY A 115 -7.66 -2.60 10.54
CA GLY A 115 -6.28 -2.93 10.20
C GLY A 115 -5.40 -3.24 11.41
N GLN A 116 -4.40 -4.10 11.24
CA GLN A 116 -3.40 -4.37 12.28
C GLN A 116 -2.39 -3.22 12.42
N LEU A 117 -2.06 -2.57 11.31
CA LEU A 117 -1.18 -1.39 11.27
C LEU A 117 -1.93 -0.25 10.59
N HIS A 118 -2.00 0.89 11.25
CA HIS A 118 -2.68 2.08 10.75
C HIS A 118 -1.68 3.20 10.45
N LEU A 119 -1.68 3.67 9.21
CA LEU A 119 -0.99 4.88 8.75
C LEU A 119 -2.02 5.99 8.63
N ALA A 120 -1.98 6.94 9.54
CA ALA A 120 -2.94 8.03 9.60
C ALA A 120 -2.79 8.99 8.41
N ALA A 121 -3.90 9.25 7.73
CA ALA A 121 -3.99 10.18 6.59
C ALA A 121 -5.04 11.26 6.87
N ASP A 122 -4.83 12.00 7.95
CA ASP A 122 -5.75 13.05 8.39
C ASP A 122 -5.50 14.36 7.63
N HIS A 123 -6.55 14.92 7.05
CA HIS A 123 -6.50 16.23 6.38
C HIS A 123 -7.90 16.87 6.38
N PRO A 124 -7.97 18.20 6.45
CA PRO A 124 -9.23 18.91 6.30
C PRO A 124 -9.56 19.06 4.81
N GLU A 125 -10.44 18.23 4.28
CA GLU A 125 -10.96 18.35 2.91
C GLU A 125 -12.49 18.40 2.93
N GLY A 126 -13.05 19.45 2.32
CA GLY A 126 -14.50 19.56 2.15
C GLY A 126 -14.94 18.74 0.94
N TYR A 127 -15.56 17.59 1.20
CA TYR A 127 -16.03 16.65 0.17
C TYR A 127 -17.07 17.23 -0.79
N ASP A 128 -17.81 18.24 -0.34
CA ASP A 128 -18.97 18.76 -1.05
C ASP A 128 -18.63 19.80 -2.13
N ARG A 129 -17.39 20.25 -2.23
CA ARG A 129 -17.01 21.36 -3.10
C ARG A 129 -16.12 20.99 -4.27
N TYR A 130 -15.27 19.96 -4.14
CA TYR A 130 -14.26 19.63 -5.16
C TYR A 130 -13.96 18.14 -5.17
N SER A 131 -13.42 17.65 -6.28
CA SER A 131 -12.84 16.32 -6.36
C SER A 131 -11.73 16.15 -5.30
N PRO A 132 -11.64 15.01 -4.58
CA PRO A 132 -10.65 14.81 -3.53
C PRO A 132 -9.23 14.82 -4.12
N MET A 133 -8.56 15.97 -4.02
CA MET A 133 -7.21 16.20 -4.54
C MET A 133 -6.16 16.11 -3.43
N VAL A 134 -6.42 16.73 -2.28
CA VAL A 134 -5.47 16.80 -1.15
C VAL A 134 -5.27 15.41 -0.55
N SER A 135 -6.35 14.67 -0.31
CA SER A 135 -6.30 13.29 0.18
C SER A 135 -5.47 12.38 -0.72
N ARG A 136 -5.65 12.49 -2.03
CA ARG A 136 -4.86 11.70 -2.98
C ARG A 136 -3.37 12.02 -2.89
N LEU A 137 -3.00 13.30 -2.83
CA LEU A 137 -1.60 13.72 -2.69
C LEU A 137 -0.99 13.22 -1.38
N LEU A 138 -1.73 13.31 -0.28
CA LEU A 138 -1.30 12.79 1.01
C LEU A 138 -1.08 11.27 0.97
N HIS A 139 -2.00 10.52 0.38
CA HIS A 139 -1.87 9.08 0.22
C HIS A 139 -0.67 8.71 -0.66
N LEU A 140 -0.46 9.41 -1.78
CA LEU A 140 0.71 9.21 -2.65
C LEU A 140 2.02 9.49 -1.89
N MET A 141 2.07 10.55 -1.09
CA MET A 141 3.23 10.87 -0.25
C MET A 141 3.51 9.76 0.78
N ILE A 142 2.49 9.24 1.45
CA ILE A 142 2.63 8.12 2.39
C ILE A 142 3.18 6.89 1.67
N ILE A 143 2.67 6.57 0.48
CA ILE A 143 3.16 5.45 -0.34
C ILE A 143 4.62 5.67 -0.75
N ASP A 144 5.02 6.88 -1.13
CA ASP A 144 6.41 7.19 -1.50
C ASP A 144 7.37 7.00 -0.34
N VAL A 145 7.01 7.50 0.84
CA VAL A 145 7.80 7.31 2.07
C VAL A 145 7.89 5.82 2.41
N LEU A 146 6.76 5.10 2.34
CA LEU A 146 6.71 3.66 2.64
C LEU A 146 7.56 2.85 1.66
N ALA A 147 7.44 3.08 0.35
CA ALA A 147 8.22 2.40 -0.67
C ALA A 147 9.72 2.68 -0.52
N THR A 148 10.11 3.93 -0.24
CA THR A 148 11.49 4.31 0.01
C THR A 148 12.04 3.59 1.26
N THR A 149 11.27 3.55 2.33
CA THR A 149 11.67 2.89 3.57
C THR A 149 11.83 1.37 3.37
N VAL A 150 10.94 0.74 2.60
CA VAL A 150 11.06 -0.67 2.21
C VAL A 150 12.30 -0.89 1.33
N ALA A 151 12.56 -0.03 0.36
CA ALA A 151 13.75 -0.11 -0.50
C ALA A 151 15.05 -0.08 0.32
N LEU A 152 15.12 0.80 1.33
CA LEU A 152 16.28 0.87 2.24
C LEU A 152 16.45 -0.44 3.04
N ARG A 153 15.35 -1.10 3.44
CA ARG A 153 15.39 -2.39 4.14
C ARG A 153 15.78 -3.56 3.24
N ILE A 154 15.37 -3.55 1.97
CA ILE A 154 15.81 -4.54 0.97
C ILE A 154 17.32 -4.40 0.73
N GLY A 155 17.81 -3.17 0.75
CA GLY A 155 19.22 -2.82 0.65
C GLY A 155 19.72 -2.60 -0.78
N GLY A 156 20.62 -1.62 -0.92
CA GLY A 156 21.15 -1.19 -2.20
C GLY A 156 21.90 -2.31 -2.96
N GLY A 157 22.57 -3.22 -2.25
CA GLY A 157 23.28 -4.34 -2.85
C GLY A 157 22.38 -5.28 -3.68
N ARG A 158 21.11 -5.42 -3.30
CA ARG A 158 20.12 -6.21 -4.04
C ARG A 158 19.37 -5.38 -5.09
N LEU A 159 19.01 -4.16 -4.78
CA LEU A 159 18.19 -3.33 -5.65
C LEU A 159 18.95 -2.68 -6.80
N GLN A 160 20.18 -2.23 -6.59
CA GLN A 160 20.94 -1.53 -7.64
C GLN A 160 21.19 -2.38 -8.90
N PRO A 161 21.62 -3.66 -8.80
CA PRO A 161 21.75 -4.52 -9.97
C PRO A 161 20.44 -4.70 -10.70
N LEU A 162 19.34 -4.98 -9.98
CA LEU A 162 17.99 -5.16 -10.53
C LEU A 162 17.53 -3.92 -11.30
N LEU A 163 17.65 -2.74 -10.69
CA LEU A 163 17.24 -1.48 -11.33
C LEU A 163 18.11 -1.15 -12.55
N ARG A 164 19.40 -1.47 -12.54
CA ARG A 164 20.27 -1.32 -13.72
C ARG A 164 19.84 -2.23 -14.85
N GLU A 165 19.54 -3.48 -14.55
CA GLU A 165 19.08 -4.46 -15.54
C GLU A 165 17.75 -4.02 -16.17
N MET A 166 16.76 -3.63 -15.37
CA MET A 166 15.50 -3.07 -15.86
C MET A 166 15.77 -1.88 -16.80
N LYS A 167 16.65 -0.96 -16.39
CA LYS A 167 16.99 0.23 -17.21
C LYS A 167 17.67 -0.17 -18.52
N ASN A 168 18.57 -1.15 -18.49
CA ASN A 168 19.25 -1.63 -19.68
C ASN A 168 18.27 -2.29 -20.66
N ASN A 169 17.36 -3.13 -20.16
CA ASN A 169 16.32 -3.78 -20.97
C ASN A 169 15.32 -2.78 -21.59
N LEU A 170 15.18 -1.60 -21.01
CA LEU A 170 14.33 -0.53 -21.55
C LEU A 170 15.06 0.38 -22.56
N ARG A 171 16.38 0.32 -22.67
CA ARG A 171 17.14 1.20 -23.57
C ARG A 171 16.73 1.02 -25.03
N SER A 172 16.50 -0.22 -25.46
CA SER A 172 16.07 -0.52 -26.82
C SER A 172 14.65 -0.05 -27.17
N LYS A 173 13.88 0.39 -26.16
CA LYS A 173 12.52 0.93 -26.32
C LYS A 173 12.50 2.45 -26.50
N ARG A 174 13.66 3.12 -26.47
CA ARG A 174 13.77 4.56 -26.68
C ARG A 174 14.34 4.78 -28.07
N TYR A 175 13.66 5.57 -28.88
CA TYR A 175 14.24 6.10 -30.11
C TYR A 175 15.39 7.05 -29.73
N ALA A 176 16.48 7.00 -30.49
CA ALA A 176 17.60 7.91 -30.34
C ALA A 176 17.22 9.34 -30.71
#